data_be07c64dc25ae15f18040f0a28bf20d8
#
_entry.id   be07c64dc25ae15f18040f0a28bf20d8
#
_cell.length_a   1.000
_cell.length_b   1.000
_cell.length_c   1.000
_cell.angle_alpha   90.00
_cell.angle_beta   90.00
_cell.angle_gamma   90.00
#
_symmetry.space_group_name_H-M   'P 1'
#
loop_
_entity.id
_entity.type
_entity.pdbx_description
1 polymer ?
#
loop_
_entity_poly.entity_id
_entity_poly.type
_entity_poly.pdbx_seq_one_letter_code
_entity_poly.pdbx_strand_id
1 'polypeptide(L)'
;MATTSIRSIGVTTAVSVGATATTAALIQSNTNDKNTFVSLINTGATSVAVKFGPSDMTDPVLPVSGSTTGNFVLPPSMNAPIIFEIPTTPTYVKMIGSGAGPSIVYVTPVAM
;
A
#
# COMPACT_ATOMS: atom_id res chain seq x y z
N MET A 1 -22.11 12.81 18.48
CA MET A 1 -21.51 11.66 17.80
C MET A 1 -20.01 11.87 17.68
N ALA A 2 -19.25 10.90 18.12
CA ALA A 2 -17.79 10.98 17.98
C ALA A 2 -17.39 10.66 16.54
N THR A 3 -16.51 11.46 15.97
CA THR A 3 -15.96 11.23 14.65
C THR A 3 -14.51 10.84 14.80
N THR A 4 -14.13 9.70 14.22
CA THR A 4 -12.73 9.29 14.19
C THR A 4 -12.00 10.12 13.14
N SER A 5 -10.99 10.85 13.57
CA SER A 5 -10.15 11.63 12.68
C SER A 5 -8.90 10.85 12.32
N ILE A 6 -8.55 10.85 11.04
CA ILE A 6 -7.31 10.26 10.55
C ILE A 6 -6.33 11.41 10.32
N ARG A 7 -5.12 11.26 10.85
CA ARG A 7 -4.08 12.27 10.65
C ARG A 7 -2.83 11.64 10.05
N SER A 8 -2.18 12.37 9.17
CA SER A 8 -0.90 11.96 8.60
C SER A 8 0.19 12.09 9.67
N ILE A 9 1.01 11.05 9.81
CA ILE A 9 2.12 11.02 10.74
C ILE A 9 3.45 10.80 10.04
N GLY A 10 3.48 10.91 8.74
CA GLY A 10 4.70 10.76 7.95
C GLY A 10 4.51 11.31 6.56
N VAL A 11 5.51 11.09 5.73
CA VAL A 11 5.55 11.59 4.37
C VAL A 11 4.78 10.65 3.45
N THR A 12 4.00 11.21 2.54
CA THR A 12 3.35 10.42 1.49
C THR A 12 4.39 10.02 0.45
N THR A 13 4.44 8.74 0.15
CA THR A 13 5.30 8.20 -0.90
C THR A 13 4.42 7.87 -2.11
N ALA A 14 4.80 8.40 -3.26
CA ALA A 14 4.13 8.06 -4.52
C ALA A 14 4.91 6.92 -5.17
N VAL A 15 4.24 5.80 -5.40
CA VAL A 15 4.86 4.60 -5.98
C VAL A 15 4.30 4.40 -7.37
N SER A 16 5.19 4.40 -8.38
CA SER A 16 4.82 4.11 -9.76
C SER A 16 4.84 2.61 -9.98
N VAL A 17 3.69 2.02 -10.31
CA VAL A 17 3.51 0.58 -10.37
C VAL A 17 3.19 0.17 -11.81
N GLY A 18 4.04 -0.67 -12.38
CA GLY A 18 3.82 -1.28 -13.69
C GLY A 18 3.57 -2.77 -13.57
N ALA A 19 3.82 -3.49 -14.66
CA ALA A 19 3.61 -4.95 -14.71
C ALA A 19 4.72 -5.74 -13.98
N THR A 20 5.78 -5.08 -13.57
CA THR A 20 6.88 -5.67 -12.80
C THR A 20 6.79 -5.21 -11.36
N ALA A 21 7.07 -6.09 -10.42
CA ALA A 21 7.04 -5.75 -9.00
C ALA A 21 7.99 -4.60 -8.68
N THR A 22 7.55 -3.68 -7.83
CA THR A 22 8.37 -2.56 -7.38
C THR A 22 9.43 -3.02 -6.39
N THR A 23 10.45 -2.19 -6.16
CA THR A 23 11.34 -2.40 -5.03
C THR A 23 10.62 -2.12 -3.72
N ALA A 24 11.10 -2.70 -2.62
CA ALA A 24 10.50 -2.47 -1.32
C ALA A 24 10.67 -1.01 -0.90
N ALA A 25 9.56 -0.34 -0.60
CA ALA A 25 9.56 1.04 -0.13
C ALA A 25 9.26 1.07 1.35
N LEU A 26 10.09 1.79 2.11
CA LEU A 26 9.92 1.90 3.56
C LEU A 26 8.72 2.79 3.89
N ILE A 27 7.85 2.28 4.75
CA ILE A 27 6.78 3.06 5.35
C ILE A 27 7.25 3.46 6.73
N GLN A 28 7.41 4.76 6.95
CA GLN A 28 7.95 5.24 8.22
C GLN A 28 7.11 6.39 8.75
N SER A 29 6.73 6.27 10.02
CA SER A 29 6.07 7.33 10.75
C SER A 29 7.10 8.35 11.24
N ASN A 30 6.71 9.62 11.30
CA ASN A 30 7.52 10.68 11.91
C ASN A 30 7.35 10.75 13.43
N THR A 31 6.52 9.88 14.00
CA THR A 31 6.22 9.87 15.42
C THR A 31 6.48 8.47 15.99
N ASN A 32 6.47 8.36 17.30
CA ASN A 32 6.61 7.08 18.00
C ASN A 32 5.25 6.44 18.28
N ASP A 33 4.26 6.70 17.45
CA ASP A 33 2.94 6.12 17.62
C ASP A 33 3.00 4.60 17.51
N LYS A 34 2.40 3.93 18.50
CA LYS A 34 2.37 2.47 18.55
C LYS A 34 1.30 1.87 17.68
N ASN A 35 0.25 2.62 17.37
CA ASN A 35 -0.85 2.18 16.52
C ASN A 35 -0.72 2.84 15.16
N THR A 36 0.19 2.33 14.35
CA THR A 36 0.46 2.88 13.05
C THR A 36 -0.41 2.21 12.00
N PHE A 37 -0.99 3.02 11.17
CA PHE A 37 -1.80 2.59 10.03
C PHE A 37 -1.20 3.18 8.77
N VAL A 38 -1.55 2.60 7.64
CA VAL A 38 -1.13 3.13 6.34
C VAL A 38 -2.35 3.34 5.47
N SER A 39 -2.40 4.49 4.83
CA SER A 39 -3.44 4.84 3.87
C SER A 39 -2.90 4.59 2.46
N LEU A 40 -3.63 3.82 1.67
CA LEU A 40 -3.27 3.50 0.29
C LEU A 40 -4.38 3.96 -0.64
N ILE A 41 -4.00 4.67 -1.70
CA ILE A 41 -4.95 5.05 -2.75
C ILE A 41 -4.31 4.85 -4.10
N ASN A 42 -4.97 4.08 -4.96
CA ASN A 42 -4.53 3.82 -6.33
C ASN A 42 -5.27 4.76 -7.27
N THR A 43 -4.55 5.70 -7.86
CA THR A 43 -5.13 6.69 -8.77
C THR A 43 -4.98 6.33 -10.24
N GLY A 44 -4.37 5.18 -10.54
CA GLY A 44 -4.14 4.76 -11.90
C GLY A 44 -5.28 3.96 -12.49
N ALA A 45 -5.09 3.50 -13.72
CA ALA A 45 -6.10 2.78 -14.47
C ALA A 45 -5.96 1.26 -14.39
N THR A 46 -4.95 0.75 -13.69
CA THR A 46 -4.72 -0.69 -13.53
C THR A 46 -4.87 -1.09 -12.07
N SER A 47 -5.30 -2.34 -11.83
CA SER A 47 -5.34 -2.89 -10.48
C SER A 47 -3.92 -3.13 -9.98
N VAL A 48 -3.72 -3.01 -8.67
CA VAL A 48 -2.40 -3.16 -8.04
C VAL A 48 -2.52 -4.11 -6.86
N ALA A 49 -1.71 -5.16 -6.85
CA ALA A 49 -1.57 -6.03 -5.69
C ALA A 49 -0.49 -5.48 -4.76
N VAL A 50 -0.77 -5.46 -3.46
CA VAL A 50 0.14 -4.91 -2.45
C VAL A 50 0.52 -5.97 -1.44
N LYS A 51 1.76 -5.88 -0.95
CA LYS A 51 2.28 -6.78 0.07
C LYS A 51 3.12 -5.98 1.05
N PHE A 52 2.91 -6.23 2.34
CA PHE A 52 3.68 -5.58 3.40
C PHE A 52 4.60 -6.61 4.06
N GLY A 53 5.77 -6.18 4.47
CA GLY A 53 6.71 -7.08 5.15
C GLY A 53 8.09 -6.47 5.30
N PRO A 54 9.11 -7.32 5.54
CA PRO A 54 10.48 -6.87 5.66
C PRO A 54 11.04 -6.47 4.29
N SER A 55 12.22 -5.81 4.30
CA SER A 55 12.84 -5.33 3.07
C SER A 55 13.21 -6.44 2.08
N ASP A 56 13.37 -7.65 2.55
CA ASP A 56 13.74 -8.81 1.72
C ASP A 56 12.54 -9.70 1.37
N MET A 57 11.32 -9.19 1.52
CA MET A 57 10.13 -9.98 1.17
C MET A 57 10.11 -10.36 -0.31
N THR A 58 9.44 -11.49 -0.60
CA THR A 58 9.21 -11.92 -1.98
C THR A 58 8.24 -10.97 -2.68
N ASP A 59 8.24 -11.02 -4.01
CA ASP A 59 7.38 -10.16 -4.81
C ASP A 59 5.89 -10.46 -4.56
N PRO A 60 5.03 -9.45 -4.60
CA PRO A 60 3.58 -9.66 -4.55
C PRO A 60 3.10 -10.40 -5.78
N VAL A 61 1.97 -11.06 -5.64
CA VAL A 61 1.35 -11.86 -6.69
C VAL A 61 -0.07 -11.36 -6.91
N LEU A 62 -0.43 -11.09 -8.17
CA LEU A 62 -1.80 -10.75 -8.53
C LEU A 62 -2.66 -12.02 -8.46
N PRO A 63 -3.83 -11.96 -7.82
CA PRO A 63 -4.74 -13.10 -7.80
C PRO A 63 -5.18 -13.46 -9.22
N VAL A 64 -5.22 -14.77 -9.50
CA VAL A 64 -5.67 -15.31 -10.78
C VAL A 64 -6.87 -16.21 -10.52
N SER A 65 -7.83 -16.17 -11.42
CA SER A 65 -9.02 -17.01 -11.33
C SER A 65 -8.64 -18.50 -11.18
N GLY A 66 -9.19 -19.14 -10.16
CA GLY A 66 -8.90 -20.54 -9.88
C GLY A 66 -7.64 -20.78 -9.04
N SER A 67 -6.88 -19.73 -8.71
CA SER A 67 -5.69 -19.82 -7.87
C SER A 67 -6.03 -19.48 -6.42
N THR A 68 -5.33 -20.10 -5.48
CA THR A 68 -5.43 -19.74 -4.06
C THR A 68 -4.32 -18.81 -3.61
N THR A 69 -3.43 -18.41 -4.52
CA THR A 69 -2.36 -17.46 -4.24
C THR A 69 -2.75 -16.07 -4.72
N GLY A 70 -2.18 -15.07 -4.09
CA GLY A 70 -2.43 -13.68 -4.44
C GLY A 70 -2.40 -12.79 -3.22
N ASN A 71 -2.11 -11.53 -3.44
CA ASN A 71 -2.04 -10.51 -2.39
C ASN A 71 -3.25 -9.58 -2.52
N PHE A 72 -3.43 -8.72 -1.53
CA PHE A 72 -4.55 -7.78 -1.53
C PHE A 72 -4.49 -6.87 -2.75
N VAL A 73 -5.63 -6.65 -3.39
CA VAL A 73 -5.70 -5.87 -4.63
C VAL A 73 -6.36 -4.52 -4.36
N LEU A 74 -5.68 -3.45 -4.78
CA LEU A 74 -6.26 -2.11 -4.85
C LEU A 74 -6.92 -1.97 -6.22
N PRO A 75 -8.24 -1.67 -6.28
CA PRO A 75 -8.90 -1.45 -7.58
C PRO A 75 -8.37 -0.19 -8.26
N PRO A 76 -8.55 -0.06 -9.58
CA PRO A 76 -8.14 1.16 -10.27
C PRO A 76 -9.07 2.33 -9.93
N SER A 77 -8.57 3.53 -10.16
CA SER A 77 -9.36 4.77 -10.06
C SER A 77 -10.08 4.91 -8.72
N MET A 78 -9.36 4.66 -7.63
CA MET A 78 -9.92 4.81 -6.29
C MET A 78 -10.22 6.28 -6.00
N ASN A 79 -11.37 6.55 -5.39
CA ASN A 79 -11.73 7.89 -4.94
C ASN A 79 -11.74 8.02 -3.41
N ALA A 80 -11.34 6.96 -2.71
CA ALA A 80 -11.21 6.96 -1.27
C ALA A 80 -10.10 5.98 -0.88
N PRO A 81 -9.30 6.28 0.15
CA PRO A 81 -8.21 5.40 0.55
C PRO A 81 -8.71 4.16 1.28
N ILE A 82 -7.88 3.12 1.27
CA ILE A 82 -8.02 1.95 2.13
C ILE A 82 -6.97 2.06 3.22
N ILE A 83 -7.37 1.78 4.47
CA ILE A 83 -6.51 1.92 5.63
C ILE A 83 -6.15 0.53 6.15
N PHE A 84 -4.85 0.27 6.30
CA PHE A 84 -4.33 -0.96 6.88
C PHE A 84 -3.61 -0.66 8.18
N GLU A 85 -3.72 -1.58 9.14
CA GLU A 85 -2.86 -1.57 10.32
C GLU A 85 -1.53 -2.21 9.96
N ILE A 86 -0.43 -1.58 10.38
CA ILE A 86 0.91 -2.11 10.15
C ILE A 86 1.64 -2.25 11.49
N PRO A 87 2.66 -3.16 11.56
CA PRO A 87 3.46 -3.28 12.79
C PRO A 87 4.22 -2.00 13.11
N THR A 88 4.58 -1.85 14.37
CA THR A 88 5.38 -0.70 14.83
C THR A 88 6.86 -0.80 14.41
N THR A 89 7.31 -1.99 14.03
CA THR A 89 8.65 -2.19 13.49
C THR A 89 8.73 -1.67 12.05
N PRO A 90 9.92 -1.38 11.54
CA PRO A 90 10.05 -0.93 10.15
C PRO A 90 9.35 -1.89 9.19
N THR A 91 8.45 -1.37 8.38
CA THR A 91 7.63 -2.14 7.44
C THR A 91 7.83 -1.56 6.05
N TYR A 92 7.93 -2.45 5.08
CA TYR A 92 8.08 -2.08 3.68
C TYR A 92 6.85 -2.51 2.91
N VAL A 93 6.63 -1.89 1.76
CA VAL A 93 5.56 -2.25 0.84
C VAL A 93 6.14 -2.56 -0.52
N LYS A 94 5.64 -3.63 -1.14
CA LYS A 94 5.90 -3.95 -2.55
C LYS A 94 4.59 -4.05 -3.28
N MET A 95 4.60 -3.71 -4.55
CA MET A 95 3.39 -3.67 -5.37
C MET A 95 3.68 -4.19 -6.76
N ILE A 96 2.65 -4.77 -7.39
CA ILE A 96 2.69 -5.16 -8.79
C ILE A 96 1.36 -4.81 -9.44
N GLY A 97 1.40 -4.26 -10.63
CA GLY A 97 0.21 -3.87 -11.38
C GLY A 97 -0.23 -4.93 -12.38
N SER A 98 -1.50 -4.87 -12.75
CA SER A 98 -2.09 -5.78 -13.74
C SER A 98 -1.77 -5.38 -15.18
N GLY A 99 -1.06 -4.27 -15.39
CA GLY A 99 -0.69 -3.80 -16.71
C GLY A 99 0.47 -2.84 -16.67
N ALA A 100 0.95 -2.44 -17.84
CA ALA A 100 2.15 -1.60 -17.97
C ALA A 100 1.91 -0.12 -17.66
N GLY A 101 0.72 0.25 -17.28
CA GLY A 101 0.13 1.52 -17.02
C GLY A 101 0.95 2.81 -17.09
N PRO A 102 1.80 3.24 -16.18
CA PRO A 102 1.82 2.86 -14.78
C PRO A 102 0.65 3.39 -13.97
N SER A 103 0.40 2.78 -12.84
CA SER A 103 -0.51 3.31 -11.82
C SER A 103 0.31 4.00 -10.73
N ILE A 104 -0.17 5.14 -10.24
CA ILE A 104 0.46 5.81 -9.12
C ILE A 104 -0.34 5.50 -7.86
N VAL A 105 0.33 4.88 -6.90
CA VAL A 105 -0.27 4.56 -5.60
C VAL A 105 0.37 5.46 -4.55
N TYR A 106 -0.47 6.19 -3.82
CA TYR A 106 0.00 7.05 -2.76
C TYR A 106 -0.09 6.31 -1.43
N VAL A 107 1.02 6.27 -0.72
CA VAL A 107 1.17 5.54 0.54
C VAL A 107 1.49 6.57 1.63
N THR A 108 0.64 6.66 2.63
CA THR A 108 0.81 7.63 3.71
C THR A 108 0.66 6.95 5.07
N PRO A 109 1.66 6.99 5.95
CA PRO A 109 1.46 6.55 7.33
C PRO A 109 0.50 7.50 8.04
N VAL A 110 -0.48 6.94 8.74
CA VAL A 110 -1.50 7.70 9.42
C VAL A 110 -1.73 7.15 10.82
N ALA A 111 -2.26 7.97 11.70
CA ALA A 111 -2.76 7.59 13.02
C ALA A 111 -4.23 7.92 13.12
N MET A 112 -4.95 7.10 13.85
CA MET A 112 -6.37 7.33 14.09
C MET A 112 -6.65 7.60 15.55
#